data_0e55c446bb0c57063cf0d456cfd17157
#
_entry.id   0e55c446bb0c57063cf0d456cfd17157
#
_cell.length_a   1.000
_cell.length_b   1.000
_cell.length_c   1.000
_cell.angle_alpha   90.00
_cell.angle_beta   90.00
_cell.angle_gamma   90.00
#
_symmetry.space_group_name_H-M   'P 1'
#
loop_
_entity.id
_entity.type
_entity.pdbx_description
1 polymer ?
#
loop_
_entity_poly.entity_id
_entity_poly.type
_entity_poly.pdbx_seq_one_letter_code
_entity_poly.pdbx_strand_id
1 'polypeptide(L)'
;SWNTYLNSNSETITTAVAEEALQYGLFDTFEVPFPPTENPKFKFIDLFAGIGGFRMALQNLGGKCVFTSEWDKEAKRTYRANFGEVPFGDITKEETKAYIPDNFDVLCAGFPCQAFSIAGKRGGFEDTRGTLFFDVAEIIKRKKPKAIFLENVKGLRNHNGGRTLETILNVLRNDLDYFVPEPQIVNAKDFGVPQNRERIYIVGFRKDLNVSEFEYPKPTNTDIKFADVKEESVPATKYFLSTQYVQTLINHKERHESKGNGFGYEIIPDDGVANAIVVGGMGRERNLVLDNRITDFTPTTHIKGTVNREGIRKMTPREWARLQGFPDNFVIPVADASAYKQFGNSVAVPAIQATASKIIERITSNDTKKRK
;
A
#
# COMPACT_ATOMS: atom_id res chain seq x y z
N SER A 1 20.39 10.60 -11.40
CA SER A 1 19.62 11.62 -10.66
C SER A 1 18.59 12.25 -11.60
N TRP A 2 17.58 12.91 -11.08
CA TRP A 2 16.57 13.67 -11.84
C TRP A 2 17.22 14.66 -12.83
N ASN A 3 18.24 15.36 -12.39
CA ASN A 3 18.98 16.32 -13.23
C ASN A 3 19.67 15.64 -14.42
N THR A 4 20.20 14.44 -14.25
CA THR A 4 20.81 13.67 -15.34
C THR A 4 19.75 13.20 -16.33
N TYR A 5 18.56 12.85 -15.83
CA TYR A 5 17.44 12.42 -16.66
C TYR A 5 16.81 13.58 -17.43
N LEU A 6 16.60 14.74 -16.79
CA LEU A 6 16.09 15.96 -17.43
C LEU A 6 17.02 16.44 -18.56
N ASN A 7 18.33 16.35 -18.35
CA ASN A 7 19.33 16.75 -19.36
C ASN A 7 19.42 15.79 -20.55
N SER A 8 19.05 14.51 -20.38
CA SER A 8 19.09 13.50 -21.45
C SER A 8 17.82 13.43 -22.31
N ASN A 9 16.70 14.01 -21.87
CA ASN A 9 15.38 13.88 -22.53
C ASN A 9 14.65 15.24 -22.69
N SER A 10 15.39 16.30 -22.89
CA SER A 10 14.86 17.68 -22.92
C SER A 10 13.77 17.97 -23.97
N GLU A 11 13.64 17.14 -24.99
CA GLU A 11 12.67 17.36 -26.09
C GLU A 11 11.27 16.75 -25.81
N THR A 12 11.13 15.88 -24.80
CA THR A 12 9.87 15.13 -24.54
C THR A 12 9.14 15.59 -23.27
N ILE A 13 9.73 16.50 -22.52
CA ILE A 13 9.16 16.98 -21.26
C ILE A 13 8.25 18.17 -21.54
N THR A 14 6.94 18.02 -21.34
CA THR A 14 6.04 19.17 -21.40
C THR A 14 6.42 20.18 -20.31
N THR A 15 6.37 21.48 -20.64
CA THR A 15 6.78 22.59 -19.76
C THR A 15 6.15 22.50 -18.37
N ALA A 16 4.90 22.04 -18.26
CA ALA A 16 4.19 21.89 -16.98
C ALA A 16 4.80 20.80 -16.07
N VAL A 17 5.23 19.66 -16.67
CA VAL A 17 5.89 18.58 -15.90
C VAL A 17 7.30 18.99 -15.50
N ALA A 18 7.99 19.71 -16.37
CA ALA A 18 9.32 20.26 -16.09
C ALA A 18 9.25 21.35 -15.00
N GLU A 19 8.27 22.24 -15.05
CA GLU A 19 8.07 23.27 -14.03
C GLU A 19 7.70 22.64 -12.68
N GLU A 20 6.80 21.66 -12.64
CA GLU A 20 6.45 20.94 -11.42
C GLU A 20 7.66 20.19 -10.85
N ALA A 21 8.46 19.55 -11.70
CA ALA A 21 9.70 18.86 -11.30
C ALA A 21 10.81 19.83 -10.85
N LEU A 22 10.98 20.96 -11.54
CA LEU A 22 11.95 22.00 -11.20
C LEU A 22 11.56 22.76 -9.95
N GLN A 23 10.28 23.09 -9.78
CA GLN A 23 9.76 23.78 -8.59
C GLN A 23 9.96 22.96 -7.31
N TYR A 24 9.98 21.64 -7.42
CA TYR A 24 10.17 20.70 -6.31
C TYR A 24 11.62 20.21 -6.14
N GLY A 25 12.48 20.32 -7.15
CA GLY A 25 13.85 19.77 -7.12
C GLY A 25 14.95 20.77 -6.82
N LEU A 26 14.73 22.07 -7.01
CA LEU A 26 15.80 23.09 -7.00
C LEU A 26 16.15 23.67 -5.62
N PHE A 27 15.33 23.46 -4.59
CA PHE A 27 15.48 24.24 -3.34
C PHE A 27 15.67 23.46 -2.05
N ASP A 28 15.67 22.13 -2.06
CA ASP A 28 15.68 21.37 -0.82
C ASP A 28 16.71 20.24 -0.78
N THR A 29 17.88 20.53 -0.20
CA THR A 29 18.73 19.54 0.47
C THR A 29 18.13 19.24 1.85
N PHE A 30 16.88 18.76 1.92
CA PHE A 30 16.30 18.30 3.17
C PHE A 30 16.80 16.89 3.45
N GLU A 31 17.31 16.70 4.67
CA GLU A 31 17.47 15.35 5.21
C GLU A 31 16.07 14.72 5.33
N VAL A 32 15.77 13.80 4.43
CA VAL A 32 14.52 13.05 4.49
C VAL A 32 14.69 11.82 5.37
N PRO A 33 13.62 11.36 6.04
CA PRO A 33 13.70 10.19 6.93
C PRO A 33 14.19 8.92 6.24
N PHE A 34 13.89 8.77 4.94
CA PHE A 34 14.19 7.54 4.19
C PHE A 34 14.85 7.86 2.84
N PRO A 35 16.11 8.30 2.83
CA PRO A 35 16.82 8.63 1.60
C PRO A 35 17.00 7.38 0.70
N PRO A 36 17.17 7.57 -0.61
CA PRO A 36 17.42 6.47 -1.53
C PRO A 36 18.67 5.66 -1.16
N THR A 37 18.63 4.35 -1.41
CA THR A 37 19.77 3.46 -1.18
C THR A 37 20.93 3.82 -2.14
N GLU A 38 22.11 4.14 -1.59
CA GLU A 38 23.28 4.55 -2.40
C GLU A 38 23.91 3.38 -3.16
N ASN A 39 24.08 2.22 -2.50
CA ASN A 39 24.66 1.01 -3.09
C ASN A 39 23.60 -0.10 -3.18
N PRO A 40 22.67 -0.04 -4.14
CA PRO A 40 21.55 -0.93 -4.21
C PRO A 40 21.95 -2.35 -4.63
N LYS A 41 21.35 -3.34 -3.96
CA LYS A 41 21.45 -4.76 -4.32
C LYS A 41 20.59 -5.09 -5.54
N PHE A 42 19.51 -4.35 -5.73
CA PHE A 42 18.57 -4.47 -6.85
C PHE A 42 17.84 -3.15 -7.07
N LYS A 43 17.19 -3.03 -8.23
CA LYS A 43 16.38 -1.88 -8.60
C LYS A 43 14.92 -2.28 -8.76
N PHE A 44 14.00 -1.42 -8.39
CA PHE A 44 12.58 -1.69 -8.54
C PHE A 44 11.81 -0.43 -8.96
N ILE A 45 10.61 -0.66 -9.49
CA ILE A 45 9.62 0.39 -9.72
C ILE A 45 8.38 0.09 -8.88
N ASP A 46 7.66 1.16 -8.48
CA ASP A 46 6.45 1.08 -7.69
C ASP A 46 5.32 1.84 -8.39
N LEU A 47 4.35 1.10 -8.91
CA LEU A 47 3.16 1.64 -9.57
C LEU A 47 2.01 1.73 -8.57
N PHE A 48 1.23 2.81 -8.64
CA PHE A 48 0.21 3.13 -7.63
C PHE A 48 0.81 3.28 -6.23
N ALA A 49 1.91 4.02 -6.14
CA ALA A 49 2.79 4.04 -4.98
C ALA A 49 2.14 4.51 -3.67
N GLY A 50 1.05 5.27 -3.75
CA GLY A 50 0.43 5.85 -2.56
C GLY A 50 1.44 6.67 -1.76
N ILE A 51 1.63 6.31 -0.52
CA ILE A 51 2.61 6.94 0.38
C ILE A 51 3.93 6.17 0.51
N GLY A 52 4.15 5.17 -0.38
CA GLY A 52 5.43 4.46 -0.47
C GLY A 52 5.54 3.22 0.41
N GLY A 53 4.46 2.48 0.64
CA GLY A 53 4.50 1.23 1.44
C GLY A 53 5.36 0.15 0.79
N PHE A 54 5.24 -0.09 -0.52
CA PHE A 54 6.15 -0.97 -1.25
C PHE A 54 7.59 -0.45 -1.22
N ARG A 55 7.78 0.84 -1.47
CA ARG A 55 9.11 1.45 -1.42
C ARG A 55 9.78 1.23 -0.07
N MET A 56 9.09 1.49 1.04
CA MET A 56 9.62 1.26 2.37
C MET A 56 10.11 -0.18 2.54
N ALA A 57 9.28 -1.15 2.17
CA ALA A 57 9.59 -2.57 2.30
C ALA A 57 10.81 -2.99 1.46
N LEU A 58 10.86 -2.60 0.18
CA LEU A 58 11.96 -2.98 -0.72
C LEU A 58 13.25 -2.21 -0.44
N GLN A 59 13.16 -0.95 -0.03
CA GLN A 59 14.31 -0.15 0.36
C GLN A 59 14.97 -0.72 1.63
N ASN A 60 14.20 -1.22 2.60
CA ASN A 60 14.71 -1.94 3.78
C ASN A 60 15.50 -3.20 3.40
N LEU A 61 15.23 -3.81 2.24
CA LEU A 61 15.97 -4.95 1.70
C LEU A 61 17.21 -4.56 0.87
N GLY A 62 17.50 -3.28 0.79
CA GLY A 62 18.62 -2.74 0.01
C GLY A 62 18.29 -2.45 -1.45
N GLY A 63 17.01 -2.34 -1.79
CA GLY A 63 16.54 -1.94 -3.12
C GLY A 63 16.59 -0.43 -3.35
N LYS A 64 16.75 -0.02 -4.61
CA LYS A 64 16.60 1.37 -5.05
C LYS A 64 15.36 1.52 -5.92
N CYS A 65 14.45 2.39 -5.52
CA CYS A 65 13.33 2.79 -6.38
C CYS A 65 13.87 3.67 -7.51
N VAL A 66 13.63 3.27 -8.76
CA VAL A 66 14.11 3.99 -9.95
C VAL A 66 12.97 4.64 -10.73
N PHE A 67 11.75 4.30 -10.41
CA PHE A 67 10.54 4.94 -10.92
C PHE A 67 9.38 4.69 -9.98
N THR A 68 8.52 5.68 -9.82
CA THR A 68 7.31 5.58 -9.03
C THR A 68 6.21 6.45 -9.60
N SER A 69 4.96 6.01 -9.56
CA SER A 69 3.81 6.78 -10.03
C SER A 69 2.70 6.81 -8.98
N GLU A 70 2.10 7.99 -8.85
CA GLU A 70 0.94 8.25 -7.99
C GLU A 70 0.22 9.51 -8.52
N TRP A 71 -1.09 9.49 -8.55
CA TRP A 71 -1.89 10.61 -9.08
C TRP A 71 -2.48 11.51 -7.97
N ASP A 72 -2.67 10.95 -6.74
CA ASP A 72 -3.23 11.70 -5.61
C ASP A 72 -2.19 12.72 -5.08
N LYS A 73 -2.54 14.00 -5.14
CA LYS A 73 -1.64 15.11 -4.75
C LYS A 73 -1.21 15.05 -3.28
N GLU A 74 -2.13 14.67 -2.38
CA GLU A 74 -1.82 14.58 -0.96
C GLU A 74 -0.94 13.36 -0.66
N ALA A 75 -1.11 12.25 -1.37
CA ALA A 75 -0.23 11.10 -1.28
C ALA A 75 1.19 11.45 -1.78
N LYS A 76 1.32 12.15 -2.90
CA LYS A 76 2.62 12.68 -3.38
C LYS A 76 3.30 13.59 -2.36
N ARG A 77 2.54 14.43 -1.65
CA ARG A 77 3.07 15.29 -0.59
C ARG A 77 3.67 14.47 0.55
N THR A 78 2.97 13.46 1.02
CA THR A 78 3.46 12.54 2.05
C THR A 78 4.66 11.73 1.56
N TYR A 79 4.61 11.25 0.32
CA TYR A 79 5.72 10.53 -0.30
C TYR A 79 6.99 11.39 -0.36
N ARG A 80 6.88 12.64 -0.85
CA ARG A 80 8.00 13.58 -0.91
C ARG A 80 8.60 13.86 0.45
N ALA A 81 7.77 14.10 1.47
CA ALA A 81 8.23 14.40 2.83
C ALA A 81 9.07 13.27 3.43
N ASN A 82 8.89 12.04 2.98
CA ASN A 82 9.57 10.86 3.52
C ASN A 82 10.76 10.41 2.67
N PHE A 83 10.67 10.53 1.34
CA PHE A 83 11.67 9.97 0.41
C PHE A 83 12.42 11.04 -0.39
N GLY A 84 12.04 12.32 -0.32
CA GLY A 84 12.67 13.42 -1.06
C GLY A 84 12.37 13.43 -2.56
N GLU A 85 11.50 12.55 -3.04
CA GLU A 85 11.14 12.39 -4.44
C GLU A 85 9.63 12.59 -4.63
N VAL A 86 9.23 13.15 -5.76
CA VAL A 86 7.83 13.26 -6.15
C VAL A 86 7.51 12.14 -7.14
N PRO A 87 6.51 11.27 -6.86
CA PRO A 87 6.05 10.30 -7.84
C PRO A 87 5.59 10.96 -9.14
N PHE A 88 5.83 10.29 -10.26
CA PHE A 88 5.25 10.67 -11.55
C PHE A 88 3.72 10.66 -11.48
N GLY A 89 3.06 11.11 -12.52
CA GLY A 89 1.61 11.25 -12.54
C GLY A 89 0.83 9.95 -12.70
N ASP A 90 -0.28 10.04 -13.40
CA ASP A 90 -1.19 8.94 -13.69
C ASP A 90 -0.52 7.92 -14.62
N ILE A 91 -0.37 6.67 -14.15
CA ILE A 91 0.29 5.59 -14.89
C ILE A 91 -0.47 5.15 -16.15
N THR A 92 -1.74 5.52 -16.29
CA THR A 92 -2.52 5.24 -17.51
C THR A 92 -2.10 6.12 -18.69
N LYS A 93 -1.32 7.17 -18.44
CA LYS A 93 -0.85 8.11 -19.45
C LYS A 93 0.48 7.65 -20.08
N GLU A 94 0.54 7.68 -21.41
CA GLU A 94 1.77 7.32 -22.14
C GLU A 94 2.94 8.23 -21.78
N GLU A 95 2.69 9.51 -21.51
CA GLU A 95 3.70 10.47 -21.07
C GLU A 95 4.33 10.01 -19.74
N THR A 96 3.54 9.48 -18.80
CA THR A 96 4.04 8.93 -17.54
C THR A 96 4.83 7.66 -17.77
N LYS A 97 4.33 6.74 -18.61
CA LYS A 97 5.01 5.48 -18.92
C LYS A 97 6.37 5.70 -19.64
N ALA A 98 6.50 6.78 -20.39
CA ALA A 98 7.74 7.12 -21.09
C ALA A 98 8.94 7.33 -20.13
N TYR A 99 8.71 7.70 -18.87
CA TYR A 99 9.75 7.88 -17.87
C TYR A 99 10.22 6.59 -17.19
N ILE A 100 9.59 5.45 -17.47
CA ILE A 100 9.97 4.16 -16.87
C ILE A 100 11.32 3.72 -17.50
N PRO A 101 12.37 3.53 -16.67
CA PRO A 101 13.67 3.08 -17.19
C PRO A 101 13.61 1.64 -17.71
N ASP A 102 14.56 1.24 -18.55
CA ASP A 102 14.61 -0.12 -19.09
C ASP A 102 15.25 -1.15 -18.15
N ASN A 103 16.12 -0.71 -17.23
CA ASN A 103 16.95 -1.60 -16.41
C ASN A 103 16.54 -1.54 -14.94
N PHE A 104 15.56 -2.34 -14.57
CA PHE A 104 15.20 -2.62 -13.18
C PHE A 104 14.82 -4.10 -13.01
N ASP A 105 14.89 -4.59 -11.78
CA ASP A 105 14.73 -6.02 -11.47
C ASP A 105 13.30 -6.39 -11.12
N VAL A 106 12.59 -5.55 -10.34
CA VAL A 106 11.27 -5.87 -9.79
C VAL A 106 10.25 -4.78 -10.12
N LEU A 107 9.08 -5.20 -10.61
CA LEU A 107 7.91 -4.34 -10.72
C LEU A 107 6.95 -4.63 -9.58
N CYS A 108 6.63 -3.59 -8.81
CA CYS A 108 5.64 -3.64 -7.72
C CYS A 108 4.39 -2.86 -8.12
N ALA A 109 3.21 -3.40 -7.80
CA ALA A 109 1.95 -2.69 -7.99
C ALA A 109 0.86 -3.16 -7.01
N GLY A 110 0.39 -2.24 -6.18
CA GLY A 110 -0.85 -2.38 -5.40
C GLY A 110 -2.00 -1.70 -6.13
N PHE A 111 -2.53 -2.33 -7.16
CA PHE A 111 -3.56 -1.71 -8.00
C PHE A 111 -4.96 -1.94 -7.43
N PRO A 112 -5.88 -0.96 -7.56
CA PRO A 112 -7.25 -1.12 -7.07
C PRO A 112 -8.01 -2.18 -7.88
N CYS A 113 -8.88 -2.94 -7.17
CA CYS A 113 -9.77 -3.91 -7.81
C CYS A 113 -10.82 -3.15 -8.63
N GLN A 114 -10.71 -3.24 -9.95
CA GLN A 114 -11.74 -2.77 -10.87
C GLN A 114 -12.40 -3.96 -11.55
N ALA A 115 -13.70 -3.85 -11.79
CA ALA A 115 -14.39 -4.86 -12.55
C ALA A 115 -13.86 -4.92 -13.99
N PHE A 116 -13.41 -6.09 -14.42
CA PHE A 116 -13.23 -6.35 -15.84
C PHE A 116 -14.60 -6.45 -16.51
N SER A 117 -14.87 -5.61 -17.50
CA SER A 117 -15.97 -5.88 -18.42
C SER A 117 -15.52 -7.00 -19.35
N ILE A 118 -15.78 -8.24 -18.95
CA ILE A 118 -15.42 -9.40 -19.77
C ILE A 118 -16.36 -9.45 -20.97
N ALA A 119 -15.98 -8.76 -22.03
CA ALA A 119 -16.69 -8.82 -23.32
C ALA A 119 -16.17 -9.99 -24.20
N GLY A 120 -15.08 -10.66 -23.82
CA GLY A 120 -14.41 -11.71 -24.57
C GLY A 120 -14.52 -13.10 -23.94
N LYS A 121 -14.57 -14.14 -24.78
CA LYS A 121 -14.68 -15.56 -24.36
C LYS A 121 -13.33 -16.19 -23.96
N ARG A 122 -12.18 -15.48 -24.04
CA ARG A 122 -10.84 -16.09 -23.97
C ARG A 122 -9.92 -15.58 -22.86
N GLY A 123 -10.27 -14.51 -22.10
CA GLY A 123 -9.53 -14.04 -20.94
C GLY A 123 -8.06 -13.65 -21.21
N GLY A 124 -7.74 -13.10 -22.40
CA GLY A 124 -6.40 -12.71 -22.80
C GLY A 124 -6.06 -11.24 -22.50
N PHE A 125 -4.84 -10.84 -22.89
CA PHE A 125 -4.32 -9.48 -22.68
C PHE A 125 -5.27 -8.37 -23.19
N GLU A 126 -5.84 -8.56 -24.38
CA GLU A 126 -6.74 -7.58 -24.99
C GLU A 126 -8.07 -7.43 -24.22
N ASP A 127 -8.52 -8.48 -23.53
CA ASP A 127 -9.75 -8.46 -22.72
C ASP A 127 -9.59 -7.65 -21.42
N THR A 128 -8.35 -7.28 -21.06
CA THR A 128 -8.05 -6.44 -19.89
C THR A 128 -8.06 -4.94 -20.19
N ARG A 129 -8.26 -4.54 -21.45
CA ARG A 129 -8.30 -3.12 -21.86
C ARG A 129 -9.30 -2.31 -21.04
N GLY A 130 -8.89 -1.09 -20.68
CA GLY A 130 -9.71 -0.20 -19.86
C GLY A 130 -9.66 -0.49 -18.36
N THR A 131 -8.82 -1.43 -17.91
CA THR A 131 -8.53 -1.69 -16.50
C THR A 131 -7.13 -1.23 -16.15
N LEU A 132 -6.90 -0.91 -14.87
CA LEU A 132 -5.54 -0.57 -14.40
C LEU A 132 -4.58 -1.76 -14.47
N PHE A 133 -5.08 -2.99 -14.44
CA PHE A 133 -4.26 -4.17 -14.67
C PHE A 133 -3.71 -4.21 -16.11
N PHE A 134 -4.46 -3.72 -17.10
CA PHE A 134 -3.96 -3.61 -18.46
C PHE A 134 -2.69 -2.75 -18.54
N ASP A 135 -2.68 -1.60 -17.86
CA ASP A 135 -1.51 -0.72 -17.82
C ASP A 135 -0.30 -1.41 -17.17
N VAL A 136 -0.52 -2.15 -16.08
CA VAL A 136 0.54 -2.96 -15.43
C VAL A 136 1.07 -4.03 -16.39
N ALA A 137 0.19 -4.78 -17.04
CA ALA A 137 0.55 -5.84 -17.97
C ALA A 137 1.31 -5.30 -19.20
N GLU A 138 0.90 -4.12 -19.71
CA GLU A 138 1.58 -3.45 -20.81
C GLU A 138 3.01 -3.04 -20.41
N ILE A 139 3.22 -2.51 -19.21
CA ILE A 139 4.55 -2.16 -18.71
C ILE A 139 5.41 -3.43 -18.57
N ILE A 140 4.85 -4.51 -18.02
CA ILE A 140 5.55 -5.80 -17.92
C ILE A 140 5.97 -6.29 -19.31
N LYS A 141 5.08 -6.21 -20.30
CA LYS A 141 5.35 -6.61 -21.68
C LYS A 141 6.51 -5.81 -22.30
N ARG A 142 6.49 -4.48 -22.09
CA ARG A 142 7.52 -3.57 -22.65
C ARG A 142 8.87 -3.69 -21.94
N LYS A 143 8.87 -3.78 -20.61
CA LYS A 143 10.07 -3.66 -19.76
C LYS A 143 10.66 -4.99 -19.31
N LYS A 144 9.88 -6.05 -19.28
CA LYS A 144 10.28 -7.44 -18.95
C LYS A 144 11.12 -7.55 -17.68
N PRO A 145 10.64 -7.04 -16.52
CA PRO A 145 11.36 -7.12 -15.26
C PRO A 145 11.67 -8.58 -14.89
N LYS A 146 12.71 -8.81 -14.09
CA LYS A 146 13.07 -10.16 -13.60
C LYS A 146 11.96 -10.77 -12.78
N ALA A 147 11.32 -9.96 -11.93
CA ALA A 147 10.19 -10.37 -11.10
C ALA A 147 9.09 -9.32 -11.07
N ILE A 148 7.88 -9.80 -10.76
CA ILE A 148 6.71 -8.96 -10.52
C ILE A 148 6.12 -9.29 -9.15
N PHE A 149 5.63 -8.27 -8.45
CA PHE A 149 4.94 -8.42 -7.19
C PHE A 149 3.69 -7.54 -7.18
N LEU A 150 2.54 -8.17 -7.30
CA LEU A 150 1.23 -7.53 -7.34
C LEU A 150 0.47 -7.79 -6.04
N GLU A 151 -0.18 -6.76 -5.52
CA GLU A 151 -1.04 -6.85 -4.34
C GLU A 151 -2.46 -6.39 -4.68
N ASN A 152 -3.45 -7.05 -4.10
CA ASN A 152 -4.84 -6.64 -4.20
C ASN A 152 -5.65 -7.10 -2.98
N VAL A 153 -6.91 -6.65 -2.90
CA VAL A 153 -7.83 -7.11 -1.85
C VAL A 153 -8.12 -8.60 -1.99
N LYS A 154 -8.33 -9.30 -0.86
CA LYS A 154 -8.70 -10.73 -0.82
C LYS A 154 -9.87 -11.07 -1.74
N GLY A 155 -10.83 -10.13 -1.86
CA GLY A 155 -12.02 -10.29 -2.69
C GLY A 155 -11.74 -10.53 -4.18
N LEU A 156 -10.55 -10.17 -4.68
CA LEU A 156 -10.13 -10.46 -6.05
C LEU A 156 -10.19 -11.97 -6.37
N ARG A 157 -9.92 -12.82 -5.37
CA ARG A 157 -9.95 -14.29 -5.53
C ARG A 157 -11.28 -14.80 -6.06
N ASN A 158 -12.38 -14.23 -5.55
CA ASN A 158 -13.74 -14.67 -5.89
C ASN A 158 -14.47 -13.66 -6.79
N HIS A 159 -13.80 -12.58 -7.18
CA HIS A 159 -14.40 -11.53 -7.99
C HIS A 159 -14.89 -12.12 -9.32
N ASN A 160 -16.17 -11.84 -9.65
CA ASN A 160 -16.82 -12.34 -10.86
C ASN A 160 -16.75 -13.87 -10.99
N GLY A 161 -16.95 -14.61 -9.86
CA GLY A 161 -16.86 -16.06 -9.80
C GLY A 161 -15.44 -16.61 -10.06
N GLY A 162 -14.39 -15.85 -9.70
CA GLY A 162 -12.99 -16.24 -9.88
C GLY A 162 -12.39 -15.84 -11.24
N ARG A 163 -13.22 -15.49 -12.22
CA ARG A 163 -12.79 -15.20 -13.61
C ARG A 163 -11.80 -14.04 -13.72
N THR A 164 -11.92 -13.05 -12.85
CA THR A 164 -11.00 -11.90 -12.86
C THR A 164 -9.57 -12.34 -12.53
N LEU A 165 -9.38 -13.13 -11.47
CA LEU A 165 -8.07 -13.64 -11.11
C LEU A 165 -7.53 -14.61 -12.18
N GLU A 166 -8.39 -15.49 -12.71
CA GLU A 166 -8.03 -16.40 -13.80
C GLU A 166 -7.52 -15.64 -15.03
N THR A 167 -8.19 -14.54 -15.41
CA THR A 167 -7.74 -13.67 -16.52
C THR A 167 -6.37 -13.06 -16.23
N ILE A 168 -6.16 -12.53 -15.04
CA ILE A 168 -4.86 -11.96 -14.62
C ILE A 168 -3.76 -13.03 -14.73
N LEU A 169 -3.99 -14.22 -14.19
CA LEU A 169 -3.01 -15.31 -14.22
C LEU A 169 -2.74 -15.80 -15.64
N ASN A 170 -3.77 -15.90 -16.47
CA ASN A 170 -3.61 -16.28 -17.87
C ASN A 170 -2.75 -15.27 -18.64
N VAL A 171 -3.00 -13.98 -18.48
CA VAL A 171 -2.19 -12.92 -19.11
C VAL A 171 -0.73 -13.03 -18.65
N LEU A 172 -0.48 -13.15 -17.36
CA LEU A 172 0.88 -13.22 -16.83
C LEU A 172 1.62 -14.50 -17.27
N ARG A 173 0.95 -15.66 -17.23
CA ARG A 173 1.56 -16.97 -17.52
C ARG A 173 1.75 -17.22 -19.01
N ASN A 174 0.74 -16.88 -19.82
CA ASN A 174 0.66 -17.29 -21.23
C ASN A 174 1.00 -16.14 -22.17
N ASP A 175 0.46 -14.93 -21.95
CA ASP A 175 0.69 -13.80 -22.87
C ASP A 175 2.01 -13.09 -22.58
N LEU A 176 2.42 -12.99 -21.31
CA LEU A 176 3.64 -12.31 -20.88
C LEU A 176 4.81 -13.26 -20.57
N ASP A 177 4.57 -14.56 -20.57
CA ASP A 177 5.58 -15.61 -20.41
C ASP A 177 6.34 -15.58 -19.07
N TYR A 178 5.60 -15.41 -17.97
CA TYR A 178 6.12 -15.48 -16.59
C TYR A 178 5.76 -16.80 -15.93
N PHE A 179 6.66 -17.33 -15.12
CA PHE A 179 6.31 -18.33 -14.12
C PHE A 179 5.61 -17.63 -12.97
N VAL A 180 4.34 -17.96 -12.76
CA VAL A 180 3.51 -17.39 -11.68
C VAL A 180 2.96 -18.55 -10.85
N PRO A 181 3.47 -18.77 -9.62
CA PRO A 181 2.92 -19.75 -8.68
C PRO A 181 1.50 -19.37 -8.28
N GLU A 182 0.79 -20.30 -7.61
CA GLU A 182 -0.55 -19.99 -7.13
C GLU A 182 -0.52 -18.82 -6.14
N PRO A 183 -1.34 -17.76 -6.37
CA PRO A 183 -1.42 -16.63 -5.49
C PRO A 183 -1.84 -17.01 -4.08
N GLN A 184 -1.29 -16.37 -3.07
CA GLN A 184 -1.64 -16.62 -1.69
C GLN A 184 -2.34 -15.42 -1.03
N ILE A 185 -3.24 -15.74 -0.10
CA ILE A 185 -3.79 -14.75 0.83
C ILE A 185 -2.81 -14.64 2.00
N VAL A 186 -2.28 -13.44 2.17
CA VAL A 186 -1.33 -13.10 3.25
C VAL A 186 -2.03 -12.17 4.22
N ASN A 187 -1.91 -12.46 5.53
CA ASN A 187 -2.49 -11.64 6.57
C ASN A 187 -1.41 -10.82 7.28
N ALA A 188 -1.60 -9.52 7.39
CA ALA A 188 -0.63 -8.61 8.01
C ALA A 188 -0.31 -8.98 9.46
N LYS A 189 -1.28 -9.49 10.23
CA LYS A 189 -1.09 -9.93 11.63
C LYS A 189 -0.06 -11.04 11.80
N ASP A 190 0.26 -11.75 10.75
CA ASP A 190 1.23 -12.85 10.76
C ASP A 190 2.67 -12.34 10.58
N PHE A 191 2.87 -11.02 10.37
CA PHE A 191 4.16 -10.43 10.02
C PHE A 191 4.54 -9.21 10.86
N GLY A 192 4.05 -9.11 12.08
CA GLY A 192 4.55 -8.11 13.04
C GLY A 192 3.73 -6.82 13.14
N VAL A 193 2.47 -6.83 12.71
CA VAL A 193 1.52 -5.75 12.98
C VAL A 193 0.21 -6.31 13.49
N PRO A 194 -0.41 -5.73 14.53
CA PRO A 194 -1.64 -6.27 15.12
C PRO A 194 -2.87 -5.84 14.29
N GLN A 195 -2.87 -6.19 13.00
CA GLN A 195 -3.96 -5.88 12.09
C GLN A 195 -4.38 -7.10 11.28
N ASN A 196 -5.65 -7.49 11.40
CA ASN A 196 -6.26 -8.57 10.62
C ASN A 196 -6.59 -8.07 9.20
N ARG A 197 -5.55 -7.97 8.35
CA ARG A 197 -5.63 -7.44 6.98
C ARG A 197 -5.18 -8.51 5.99
N GLU A 198 -6.13 -9.16 5.36
CA GLU A 198 -5.88 -10.17 4.35
C GLU A 198 -5.81 -9.54 2.95
N ARG A 199 -4.75 -9.87 2.22
CA ARG A 199 -4.51 -9.42 0.85
C ARG A 199 -4.06 -10.58 -0.02
N ILE A 200 -4.46 -10.57 -1.28
CA ILE A 200 -3.93 -11.53 -2.26
C ILE A 200 -2.62 -11.00 -2.83
N TYR A 201 -1.59 -11.84 -2.79
CA TYR A 201 -0.29 -11.57 -3.37
C TYR A 201 -0.08 -12.44 -4.60
N ILE A 202 0.31 -11.82 -5.70
CA ILE A 202 0.62 -12.47 -6.98
C ILE A 202 2.08 -12.17 -7.27
N VAL A 203 2.90 -13.23 -7.31
CA VAL A 203 4.33 -13.14 -7.60
C VAL A 203 4.61 -13.81 -8.92
N GLY A 204 5.49 -13.24 -9.73
CA GLY A 204 5.89 -13.86 -11.00
C GLY A 204 7.38 -13.66 -11.27
N PHE A 205 7.96 -14.58 -12.01
CA PHE A 205 9.36 -14.57 -12.42
C PHE A 205 9.45 -14.75 -13.93
N ARG A 206 10.30 -13.97 -14.57
CA ARG A 206 10.57 -14.13 -16.00
C ARG A 206 11.18 -15.51 -16.27
N LYS A 207 10.68 -16.23 -17.24
CA LYS A 207 11.02 -17.67 -17.45
C LYS A 207 12.49 -17.94 -17.73
N ASP A 208 13.22 -16.99 -18.32
CA ASP A 208 14.66 -17.14 -18.56
C ASP A 208 15.52 -17.25 -17.28
N LEU A 209 14.92 -16.93 -16.13
CA LEU A 209 15.55 -17.12 -14.81
C LEU A 209 15.49 -18.58 -14.34
N ASN A 210 14.73 -19.45 -15.02
CA ASN A 210 14.55 -20.87 -14.67
C ASN A 210 14.08 -21.08 -13.23
N VAL A 211 13.26 -20.18 -12.69
CA VAL A 211 12.58 -20.37 -11.41
C VAL A 211 11.40 -21.32 -11.66
N SER A 212 11.41 -22.46 -11.03
CA SER A 212 10.36 -23.51 -11.15
C SER A 212 9.51 -23.67 -9.90
N GLU A 213 9.93 -23.06 -8.78
CA GLU A 213 9.22 -23.12 -7.50
C GLU A 213 9.39 -21.83 -6.71
N PHE A 214 8.38 -21.47 -5.96
CA PHE A 214 8.39 -20.32 -5.05
C PHE A 214 7.50 -20.60 -3.84
N GLU A 215 8.06 -20.42 -2.65
CA GLU A 215 7.32 -20.49 -1.41
C GLU A 215 7.12 -19.08 -0.83
N TYR A 216 5.87 -18.74 -0.57
CA TYR A 216 5.55 -17.52 0.17
C TYR A 216 6.08 -17.60 1.61
N PRO A 217 6.36 -16.45 2.25
CA PRO A 217 6.90 -16.47 3.60
C PRO A 217 5.90 -17.10 4.58
N LYS A 218 6.44 -17.87 5.53
CA LYS A 218 5.65 -18.38 6.66
C LYS A 218 5.44 -17.26 7.68
N PRO A 219 4.37 -17.32 8.49
CA PRO A 219 4.17 -16.40 9.60
C PRO A 219 5.42 -16.31 10.49
N THR A 220 5.80 -15.08 10.87
CA THR A 220 7.02 -14.88 11.68
C THR A 220 6.67 -14.02 12.86
N ASN A 221 6.10 -13.13 13.15
CA ASN A 221 5.88 -12.33 14.35
C ASN A 221 4.37 -12.13 14.59
N THR A 222 3.77 -13.06 15.30
CA THR A 222 2.32 -13.16 15.46
C THR A 222 1.79 -12.66 16.81
N ASP A 223 2.70 -12.32 17.75
CA ASP A 223 2.33 -12.01 19.15
C ASP A 223 2.11 -10.52 19.41
N ILE A 224 2.25 -9.68 18.39
CA ILE A 224 2.05 -8.23 18.49
C ILE A 224 0.57 -7.92 18.76
N LYS A 225 0.31 -7.10 19.78
CA LYS A 225 -1.01 -6.68 20.21
C LYS A 225 -1.27 -5.20 19.91
N PHE A 226 -2.51 -4.78 19.99
CA PHE A 226 -2.85 -3.36 19.78
C PHE A 226 -2.11 -2.44 20.77
N ALA A 227 -1.89 -2.87 22.02
CA ALA A 227 -1.11 -2.13 23.01
C ALA A 227 0.28 -1.74 22.51
N ASP A 228 0.91 -2.56 21.66
CA ASP A 228 2.27 -2.32 21.14
C ASP A 228 2.32 -1.19 20.09
N VAL A 229 1.17 -0.82 19.53
CA VAL A 229 1.04 0.25 18.52
C VAL A 229 0.23 1.45 19.00
N LYS A 230 -0.42 1.34 20.17
CA LYS A 230 -1.18 2.41 20.80
C LYS A 230 -0.28 3.60 21.14
N GLU A 231 -0.80 4.81 21.05
CA GLU A 231 -0.08 6.01 21.47
C GLU A 231 0.33 5.93 22.95
N GLU A 232 1.61 6.22 23.23
CA GLU A 232 2.14 6.22 24.60
C GLU A 232 1.50 7.32 25.46
N SER A 233 1.33 8.52 24.89
CA SER A 233 0.63 9.63 25.52
C SER A 233 -0.84 9.65 25.13
N VAL A 234 -1.66 10.30 25.94
CA VAL A 234 -3.09 10.51 25.65
C VAL A 234 -3.23 11.35 24.40
N PRO A 235 -3.93 10.86 23.35
CA PRO A 235 -4.19 11.65 22.16
C PRO A 235 -5.05 12.88 22.44
N ALA A 236 -4.97 13.86 21.55
CA ALA A 236 -5.77 15.07 21.64
C ALA A 236 -7.28 14.77 21.73
N THR A 237 -8.02 15.58 22.46
CA THR A 237 -9.47 15.45 22.69
C THR A 237 -10.29 15.26 21.41
N LYS A 238 -9.85 15.80 20.30
CA LYS A 238 -10.51 15.66 18.98
C LYS A 238 -10.69 14.21 18.50
N TYR A 239 -9.92 13.27 19.04
CA TYR A 239 -10.06 11.84 18.71
C TYR A 239 -11.13 11.13 19.52
N PHE A 240 -11.51 11.68 20.66
CA PHE A 240 -12.57 11.12 21.50
C PHE A 240 -13.95 11.43 20.91
N LEU A 241 -14.88 10.49 21.01
CA LEU A 241 -16.22 10.64 20.47
C LEU A 241 -17.08 11.50 21.39
N SER A 242 -18.11 12.17 20.86
CA SER A 242 -19.12 12.78 21.69
C SER A 242 -20.04 11.70 22.28
N THR A 243 -20.60 11.95 23.46
CA THR A 243 -21.60 11.08 24.08
C THR A 243 -22.77 10.79 23.13
N GLN A 244 -23.23 11.79 22.39
CA GLN A 244 -24.30 11.62 21.42
C GLN A 244 -23.90 10.69 20.26
N TYR A 245 -22.64 10.78 19.79
CA TYR A 245 -22.18 9.89 18.73
C TYR A 245 -22.00 8.45 19.20
N VAL A 246 -21.50 8.26 20.42
CA VAL A 246 -21.44 6.92 21.05
C VAL A 246 -22.84 6.30 21.12
N GLN A 247 -23.85 7.06 21.60
CA GLN A 247 -25.23 6.56 21.63
C GLN A 247 -25.78 6.21 20.24
N THR A 248 -25.42 7.01 19.21
CA THR A 248 -25.79 6.72 17.82
C THR A 248 -25.19 5.38 17.35
N LEU A 249 -23.93 5.11 17.70
CA LEU A 249 -23.27 3.85 17.36
C LEU A 249 -23.91 2.65 18.07
N ILE A 250 -24.28 2.80 19.34
CA ILE A 250 -24.99 1.77 20.11
C ILE A 250 -26.33 1.45 19.44
N ASN A 251 -27.16 2.45 19.18
CA ASN A 251 -28.46 2.28 18.54
C ASN A 251 -28.33 1.67 17.12
N HIS A 252 -27.27 2.03 16.39
CA HIS A 252 -26.98 1.45 15.08
C HIS A 252 -26.66 -0.04 15.20
N LYS A 253 -25.81 -0.43 16.14
CA LYS A 253 -25.43 -1.82 16.38
C LYS A 253 -26.63 -2.67 16.77
N GLU A 254 -27.44 -2.25 17.75
CA GLU A 254 -28.65 -2.93 18.19
C GLU A 254 -29.64 -3.14 17.03
N ARG A 255 -29.82 -2.15 16.16
CA ARG A 255 -30.68 -2.25 14.97
C ARG A 255 -30.18 -3.29 13.97
N HIS A 256 -28.88 -3.46 13.82
CA HIS A 256 -28.31 -4.45 12.94
C HIS A 256 -28.36 -5.85 13.55
N GLU A 257 -28.08 -5.97 14.83
CA GLU A 257 -28.18 -7.24 15.55
C GLU A 257 -29.61 -7.80 15.57
N SER A 258 -30.63 -6.92 15.76
CA SER A 258 -32.05 -7.32 15.68
C SER A 258 -32.48 -7.84 14.32
N LYS A 259 -31.71 -7.53 13.26
CA LYS A 259 -31.93 -8.04 11.88
C LYS A 259 -31.05 -9.24 11.54
N GLY A 260 -30.31 -9.79 12.51
CA GLY A 260 -29.37 -10.90 12.28
C GLY A 260 -28.08 -10.50 11.54
N ASN A 261 -27.79 -9.21 11.40
CA ASN A 261 -26.59 -8.69 10.75
C ASN A 261 -25.55 -8.31 11.83
N GLY A 262 -24.39 -8.93 11.84
CA GLY A 262 -23.28 -8.60 12.76
C GLY A 262 -22.57 -7.28 12.41
N PHE A 263 -23.28 -6.26 11.98
CA PHE A 263 -22.73 -4.94 11.61
C PHE A 263 -22.80 -3.95 12.77
N GLY A 264 -21.67 -3.34 13.12
CA GLY A 264 -21.64 -2.32 14.15
C GLY A 264 -20.24 -1.83 14.48
N TYR A 265 -20.13 -0.93 15.45
CA TYR A 265 -18.85 -0.48 15.97
C TYR A 265 -18.18 -1.60 16.77
N GLU A 266 -16.85 -1.55 16.82
CA GLU A 266 -16.03 -2.45 17.63
C GLU A 266 -14.98 -1.65 18.39
N ILE A 267 -14.79 -2.00 19.67
CA ILE A 267 -13.70 -1.48 20.50
C ILE A 267 -12.62 -2.56 20.54
N ILE A 268 -11.43 -2.21 20.08
CA ILE A 268 -10.30 -3.12 20.06
C ILE A 268 -9.65 -3.14 21.45
N PRO A 269 -9.59 -4.29 22.11
CA PRO A 269 -8.91 -4.41 23.40
C PRO A 269 -7.40 -4.27 23.23
N ASP A 270 -6.71 -3.84 24.28
CA ASP A 270 -5.26 -3.62 24.26
C ASP A 270 -4.48 -4.90 23.92
N ASP A 271 -4.96 -6.06 24.36
CA ASP A 271 -4.41 -7.39 24.04
C ASP A 271 -4.94 -8.00 22.73
N GLY A 272 -5.71 -7.23 21.98
CA GLY A 272 -6.36 -7.65 20.74
C GLY A 272 -5.61 -7.30 19.47
N VAL A 273 -6.26 -7.63 18.35
CA VAL A 273 -5.80 -7.35 16.99
C VAL A 273 -6.85 -6.48 16.30
N ALA A 274 -6.44 -5.39 15.68
CA ALA A 274 -7.33 -4.49 14.97
C ALA A 274 -7.93 -5.15 13.73
N ASN A 275 -9.14 -4.72 13.35
CA ASN A 275 -9.69 -5.03 12.03
C ASN A 275 -8.89 -4.33 10.93
N ALA A 276 -9.01 -4.80 9.70
CA ALA A 276 -8.41 -4.11 8.56
C ALA A 276 -8.85 -2.64 8.51
N ILE A 277 -7.88 -1.75 8.53
CA ILE A 277 -8.15 -0.33 8.34
C ILE A 277 -8.53 -0.08 6.88
N VAL A 278 -9.66 0.58 6.66
CA VAL A 278 -10.23 0.81 5.33
C VAL A 278 -10.74 2.24 5.21
N VAL A 279 -10.77 2.72 3.97
CA VAL A 279 -11.30 4.05 3.63
C VAL A 279 -12.81 3.95 3.45
N GLY A 280 -13.54 4.85 4.11
CA GLY A 280 -15.00 4.93 3.99
C GLY A 280 -15.76 3.93 4.86
N GLY A 281 -17.09 3.98 4.76
CA GLY A 281 -17.98 3.18 5.59
C GLY A 281 -17.74 3.37 7.08
N MET A 282 -17.83 2.31 7.85
CA MET A 282 -17.52 2.27 9.29
C MET A 282 -16.07 1.84 9.59
N GLY A 283 -15.13 2.11 8.69
CA GLY A 283 -13.76 1.64 8.84
C GLY A 283 -13.05 2.14 10.11
N ARG A 284 -13.37 3.37 10.56
CA ARG A 284 -12.85 3.93 11.81
C ARG A 284 -13.63 3.46 13.03
N GLU A 285 -14.93 3.30 12.90
CA GLU A 285 -15.84 2.88 13.98
C GLU A 285 -15.70 1.39 14.32
N ARG A 286 -15.17 0.58 13.41
CA ARG A 286 -14.82 -0.82 13.68
C ARG A 286 -13.45 -1.00 14.33
N ASN A 287 -12.75 0.11 14.62
CA ASN A 287 -11.46 0.14 15.25
C ASN A 287 -11.41 1.25 16.32
N LEU A 288 -12.40 1.30 17.18
CA LEU A 288 -12.40 2.22 18.32
C LEU A 288 -11.49 1.72 19.44
N VAL A 289 -11.06 2.63 20.27
CA VAL A 289 -10.14 2.38 21.37
C VAL A 289 -10.80 2.86 22.67
N LEU A 290 -10.66 2.10 23.73
CA LEU A 290 -10.94 2.55 25.08
C LEU A 290 -9.67 3.16 25.69
N ASP A 291 -9.73 4.44 26.04
CA ASP A 291 -8.58 5.17 26.58
C ASP A 291 -8.98 5.98 27.81
N ASN A 292 -8.88 5.35 28.96
CA ASN A 292 -9.29 5.94 30.25
C ASN A 292 -8.28 6.96 30.80
N ARG A 293 -7.20 7.26 30.06
CA ARG A 293 -6.19 8.24 30.45
C ARG A 293 -6.64 9.68 30.18
N ILE A 294 -7.76 9.88 29.48
CA ILE A 294 -8.30 11.23 29.19
C ILE A 294 -8.63 11.96 30.49
N THR A 295 -8.18 13.20 30.60
CA THR A 295 -8.45 14.11 31.71
C THR A 295 -9.11 15.43 31.24
N ASP A 296 -8.91 15.81 30.00
CA ASP A 296 -9.51 17.00 29.39
C ASP A 296 -10.73 16.62 28.54
N PHE A 297 -11.91 16.95 29.03
CA PHE A 297 -13.22 16.71 28.40
C PHE A 297 -13.77 17.98 27.70
N THR A 298 -12.95 18.98 27.47
CA THR A 298 -13.37 20.22 26.80
C THR A 298 -13.70 19.93 25.34
N PRO A 299 -14.95 20.21 24.88
CA PRO A 299 -15.31 20.05 23.49
C PRO A 299 -14.43 20.90 22.57
N THR A 300 -14.02 20.34 21.44
CA THR A 300 -13.27 21.05 20.40
C THR A 300 -14.17 21.36 19.21
N THR A 301 -13.70 22.13 18.25
CA THR A 301 -14.45 22.40 17.00
C THR A 301 -14.76 21.13 16.20
N HIS A 302 -14.03 20.05 16.45
CA HIS A 302 -14.22 18.74 15.79
C HIS A 302 -15.26 17.86 16.49
N ILE A 303 -15.67 18.21 17.71
CA ILE A 303 -16.62 17.45 18.53
C ILE A 303 -17.87 18.27 18.73
N LYS A 304 -18.98 17.81 18.16
CA LYS A 304 -20.29 18.39 18.42
C LYS A 304 -20.89 17.76 19.69
N GLY A 305 -21.00 18.54 20.75
CA GLY A 305 -21.56 18.13 22.01
C GLY A 305 -20.51 17.76 23.07
N THR A 306 -20.92 17.04 24.09
CA THR A 306 -20.09 16.66 25.25
C THR A 306 -19.17 15.49 24.89
N VAL A 307 -17.91 15.55 25.29
CA VAL A 307 -16.97 14.40 25.16
C VAL A 307 -17.45 13.26 26.06
N ASN A 308 -17.46 12.04 25.52
CA ASN A 308 -17.89 10.86 26.29
C ASN A 308 -16.98 10.64 27.52
N ARG A 309 -17.56 10.11 28.61
CA ARG A 309 -16.86 9.83 29.86
C ARG A 309 -16.30 8.42 29.94
N GLU A 310 -16.65 7.59 28.99
CA GLU A 310 -16.20 6.20 28.86
C GLU A 310 -14.79 6.09 28.27
N GLY A 311 -14.22 7.19 27.73
CA GLY A 311 -12.90 7.19 27.10
C GLY A 311 -12.89 6.54 25.72
N ILE A 312 -14.04 6.47 25.04
CA ILE A 312 -14.12 5.87 23.69
C ILE A 312 -13.60 6.87 22.66
N ARG A 313 -12.62 6.47 21.90
CA ARG A 313 -11.98 7.30 20.86
C ARG A 313 -11.73 6.54 19.57
N LYS A 314 -11.52 7.31 18.49
CA LYS A 314 -10.92 6.81 17.25
C LYS A 314 -9.43 6.56 17.44
N MET A 315 -8.87 5.65 16.69
CA MET A 315 -7.42 5.58 16.51
C MET A 315 -6.89 6.86 15.88
N THR A 316 -5.67 7.25 16.22
CA THR A 316 -4.96 8.36 15.59
C THR A 316 -4.41 7.95 14.22
N PRO A 317 -4.06 8.91 13.33
CA PRO A 317 -3.32 8.59 12.11
C PRO A 317 -1.98 7.89 12.39
N ARG A 318 -1.32 8.19 13.51
CA ARG A 318 -0.07 7.51 13.91
C ARG A 318 -0.31 6.04 14.26
N GLU A 319 -1.38 5.73 14.99
CA GLU A 319 -1.78 4.35 15.26
C GLU A 319 -2.09 3.59 13.95
N TRP A 320 -2.74 4.23 12.98
CA TRP A 320 -2.96 3.65 11.66
C TRP A 320 -1.64 3.42 10.89
N ALA A 321 -0.68 4.35 11.00
CA ALA A 321 0.65 4.18 10.42
C ALA A 321 1.36 2.95 11.01
N ARG A 322 1.35 2.81 12.34
CA ARG A 322 1.93 1.66 13.05
C ARG A 322 1.24 0.34 12.69
N LEU A 323 -0.09 0.35 12.52
CA LEU A 323 -0.85 -0.83 12.06
C LEU A 323 -0.47 -1.27 10.63
N GLN A 324 0.04 -0.37 9.80
CA GLN A 324 0.58 -0.69 8.48
C GLN A 324 2.10 -0.96 8.52
N GLY A 325 2.72 -0.85 9.69
CA GLY A 325 4.16 -1.10 9.86
C GLY A 325 5.06 0.05 9.40
N PHE A 326 4.54 1.27 9.28
CA PHE A 326 5.37 2.45 9.10
C PHE A 326 6.02 2.84 10.43
N PRO A 327 7.31 3.17 10.46
CA PRO A 327 8.02 3.55 11.68
C PRO A 327 7.62 4.96 12.16
N ASP A 328 7.91 5.27 13.42
CA ASP A 328 7.47 6.53 14.05
C ASP A 328 8.07 7.79 13.44
N ASN A 329 9.25 7.69 12.83
CA ASN A 329 9.86 8.79 12.08
C ASN A 329 9.25 9.01 10.68
N PHE A 330 8.26 8.19 10.29
CA PHE A 330 7.51 8.45 9.06
C PHE A 330 6.67 9.72 9.22
N VAL A 331 6.94 10.72 8.39
CA VAL A 331 6.30 12.04 8.45
C VAL A 331 4.88 11.99 7.88
N ILE A 332 3.92 12.56 8.60
CA ILE A 332 2.51 12.71 8.18
C ILE A 332 2.23 14.22 7.97
N PRO A 333 2.49 14.78 6.79
CA PRO A 333 2.43 16.23 6.55
C PRO A 333 1.04 16.72 6.13
N VAL A 334 0.03 15.89 6.26
CA VAL A 334 -1.34 16.13 5.78
C VAL A 334 -2.34 16.11 6.92
N ALA A 335 -3.55 16.66 6.68
CA ALA A 335 -4.64 16.61 7.65
C ALA A 335 -5.11 15.15 7.93
N ASP A 336 -5.68 14.94 9.11
CA ASP A 336 -6.11 13.60 9.57
C ASP A 336 -6.97 12.86 8.55
N ALA A 337 -7.90 13.53 7.87
CA ALA A 337 -8.77 12.91 6.87
C ALA A 337 -7.97 12.32 5.70
N SER A 338 -6.99 13.06 5.20
CA SER A 338 -6.09 12.60 4.14
C SER A 338 -5.16 11.50 4.65
N ALA A 339 -4.65 11.61 5.88
CA ALA A 339 -3.82 10.58 6.49
C ALA A 339 -4.57 9.24 6.64
N TYR A 340 -5.79 9.23 7.14
CA TYR A 340 -6.61 8.02 7.20
C TYR A 340 -6.84 7.40 5.82
N LYS A 341 -7.14 8.23 4.80
CA LYS A 341 -7.27 7.77 3.42
C LYS A 341 -5.99 7.11 2.93
N GLN A 342 -4.85 7.74 3.18
CA GLN A 342 -3.54 7.28 2.74
C GLN A 342 -3.15 5.94 3.40
N PHE A 343 -3.25 5.83 4.73
CA PHE A 343 -2.93 4.58 5.42
C PHE A 343 -3.93 3.46 5.14
N GLY A 344 -5.21 3.78 5.00
CA GLY A 344 -6.24 2.80 4.62
C GLY A 344 -6.00 2.18 3.24
N ASN A 345 -5.52 2.98 2.28
CA ASN A 345 -5.18 2.54 0.93
C ASN A 345 -3.77 1.94 0.81
N SER A 346 -2.92 2.10 1.83
CA SER A 346 -1.56 1.58 1.81
C SER A 346 -1.50 0.07 2.00
N VAL A 347 -0.33 -0.49 1.81
CA VAL A 347 -0.01 -1.88 2.08
C VAL A 347 0.59 -2.06 3.47
N ALA A 348 0.51 -3.26 4.03
CA ALA A 348 1.19 -3.62 5.28
C ALA A 348 2.68 -3.88 4.99
N VAL A 349 3.54 -2.93 5.36
CA VAL A 349 4.97 -2.93 5.03
C VAL A 349 5.67 -4.23 5.43
N PRO A 350 5.50 -4.81 6.65
CA PRO A 350 6.21 -6.02 7.03
C PRO A 350 5.80 -7.26 6.21
N ALA A 351 4.54 -7.38 5.84
CA ALA A 351 4.05 -8.50 5.00
C ALA A 351 4.60 -8.40 3.56
N ILE A 352 4.64 -7.18 3.01
CA ILE A 352 5.29 -6.91 1.71
C ILE A 352 6.78 -7.24 1.80
N GLN A 353 7.46 -6.77 2.84
CA GLN A 353 8.90 -7.00 3.03
C GLN A 353 9.25 -8.48 3.13
N ALA A 354 8.48 -9.27 3.90
CA ALA A 354 8.67 -10.69 4.03
C ALA A 354 8.55 -11.42 2.68
N THR A 355 7.54 -11.07 1.88
CA THR A 355 7.34 -11.64 0.54
C THR A 355 8.42 -11.18 -0.44
N ALA A 356 8.75 -9.88 -0.45
CA ALA A 356 9.79 -9.33 -1.31
C ALA A 356 11.17 -9.95 -1.01
N SER A 357 11.48 -10.23 0.26
CA SER A 357 12.71 -10.94 0.63
C SER A 357 12.86 -12.28 -0.11
N LYS A 358 11.78 -13.07 -0.16
CA LYS A 358 11.75 -14.35 -0.90
C LYS A 358 11.93 -14.16 -2.41
N ILE A 359 11.33 -13.09 -2.97
CA ILE A 359 11.50 -12.76 -4.39
C ILE A 359 12.95 -12.42 -4.69
N ILE A 360 13.57 -11.55 -3.88
CA ILE A 360 14.96 -11.12 -4.07
C ILE A 360 15.93 -12.29 -3.94
N GLU A 361 15.73 -13.19 -2.98
CA GLU A 361 16.52 -14.42 -2.86
C GLU A 361 16.53 -15.23 -4.16
N ARG A 362 15.39 -15.35 -4.85
CA ARG A 362 15.28 -16.11 -6.10
C ARG A 362 15.96 -15.44 -7.30
N ILE A 363 15.84 -14.13 -7.45
CA ILE A 363 16.45 -13.43 -8.58
C ILE A 363 17.97 -13.23 -8.43
N THR A 364 18.48 -13.16 -7.18
CA THR A 364 19.93 -12.98 -6.92
C THR A 364 20.69 -14.29 -6.92
N SER A 365 20.10 -15.41 -6.49
CA SER A 365 20.72 -16.74 -6.52
C SER A 365 21.09 -17.21 -7.92
N ASN A 366 20.34 -16.76 -8.93
CA ASN A 366 20.58 -17.11 -10.32
C ASN A 366 21.70 -16.29 -10.98
N ASP A 367 21.95 -15.06 -10.51
CA ASP A 367 23.06 -14.24 -11.00
C ASP A 367 24.43 -14.81 -10.56
N THR A 368 24.48 -15.47 -9.41
CA THR A 368 25.71 -16.17 -8.93
C THR A 368 26.01 -17.47 -9.69
N LYS A 369 24.99 -18.17 -10.20
CA LYS A 369 25.16 -19.39 -11.01
C LYS A 369 25.61 -19.10 -12.45
N LYS A 370 25.31 -17.92 -12.98
CA LYS A 370 25.76 -17.50 -14.34
C LYS A 370 27.19 -16.96 -14.36
N ARG A 371 27.79 -16.66 -13.20
CA ARG A 371 29.17 -16.14 -13.08
C ARG A 371 30.20 -17.22 -12.74
N LYS A 372 29.79 -18.46 -12.58
CA LYS A 372 30.64 -19.66 -12.48
C LYS A 372 30.51 -20.48 -13.76
#